data_dc819f8aa5cb050838746e371e0e3f60
#
_entry.id   dc819f8aa5cb050838746e371e0e3f60
#
_cell.length_a   1.000
_cell.length_b   1.000
_cell.length_c   1.000
_cell.angle_alpha   90.00
_cell.angle_beta   90.00
_cell.angle_gamma   90.00
#
_symmetry.space_group_name_H-M   'P 1'
#
loop_
_entity.id
_entity.type
_entity.pdbx_description
1 polymer ?
#
loop_
_entity_poly.entity_id
_entity_poly.type
_entity_poly.pdbx_seq_one_letter_code
_entity_poly.pdbx_strand_id
1 'polypeptide(L)'
;MSFKPDLFEDEEGKKLPLANENELFILQRAKITFQCKTPDHAVFKGKGRIYCTTQRIIFVAEKGTAQNGCHFEAFEIPLVKMTDEKFNQPIFGACSISGLVTASVELEGGENFSWKITFANGGTGVVLPVFLRLMEKRKKKEEIDITFVQSQKKAFVDPNDPTVIYIAQPTKPATAVQSS
;
A
#
# COMPACT_ATOMS: atom_id res chain seq x y z
N MET A 1 6.23 16.27 -7.18
CA MET A 1 5.03 15.62 -6.59
C MET A 1 5.48 14.73 -5.43
N SER A 2 4.79 14.81 -4.34
CA SER A 2 5.10 14.00 -3.17
C SER A 2 4.26 12.72 -3.18
N PHE A 3 4.90 11.57 -2.98
CA PHE A 3 4.23 10.31 -2.70
C PHE A 3 4.06 10.07 -1.20
N LYS A 4 3.98 11.14 -0.43
CA LYS A 4 3.84 11.10 1.01
C LYS A 4 2.35 11.20 1.38
N PRO A 5 1.75 10.12 1.93
CA PRO A 5 0.37 10.15 2.40
C PRO A 5 0.24 10.93 3.69
N ASP A 6 -0.94 11.48 3.94
CA ASP A 6 -1.27 12.03 5.24
C ASP A 6 -1.51 10.89 6.23
N LEU A 7 -0.99 11.06 7.44
CA LEU A 7 -1.09 10.08 8.52
C LEU A 7 -1.76 10.72 9.75
N PHE A 8 -2.40 9.88 10.55
CA PHE A 8 -2.84 10.25 11.90
C PHE A 8 -2.35 9.20 12.90
N GLU A 9 -2.30 9.57 14.17
CA GLU A 9 -1.94 8.66 15.25
C GLU A 9 -3.19 8.21 15.99
N ASP A 10 -3.26 6.91 16.27
CA ASP A 10 -4.30 6.38 17.15
C ASP A 10 -3.94 6.60 18.62
N GLU A 11 -4.79 6.13 19.53
CA GLU A 11 -4.61 6.27 20.97
C GLU A 11 -3.34 5.60 21.51
N GLU A 12 -2.83 4.61 20.77
CA GLU A 12 -1.60 3.88 21.12
C GLU A 12 -0.35 4.50 20.47
N GLY A 13 -0.50 5.60 19.75
CA GLY A 13 0.60 6.25 19.03
C GLY A 13 0.99 5.56 17.72
N LYS A 14 0.15 4.65 17.24
CA LYS A 14 0.37 3.98 15.97
C LYS A 14 -0.04 4.90 14.81
N LYS A 15 0.85 5.05 13.84
CA LYS A 15 0.56 5.84 12.64
C LYS A 15 -0.27 5.05 11.65
N LEU A 16 -1.38 5.65 11.23
CA LEU A 16 -2.34 5.09 10.30
C LEU A 16 -2.53 6.06 9.14
N PRO A 17 -2.75 5.55 7.91
CA PRO A 17 -3.03 6.43 6.78
C PRO A 17 -4.40 7.07 6.90
N LEU A 18 -4.45 8.36 6.62
CA LEU A 18 -5.70 9.09 6.53
C LEU A 18 -6.36 8.81 5.18
N ALA A 19 -7.65 8.43 5.21
CA ALA A 19 -8.38 8.16 3.98
C ALA A 19 -8.61 9.42 3.16
N ASN A 20 -8.50 9.28 1.84
CA ASN A 20 -8.96 10.29 0.89
C ASN A 20 -10.50 10.25 0.77
N GLU A 21 -11.04 11.24 0.07
CA GLU A 21 -12.47 11.25 -0.23
C GLU A 21 -12.87 10.00 -1.03
N ASN A 22 -13.93 9.34 -0.61
CA ASN A 22 -14.47 8.12 -1.22
C ASN A 22 -13.50 6.92 -1.27
N GLU A 23 -12.42 6.97 -0.51
CA GLU A 23 -11.48 5.87 -0.41
C GLU A 23 -11.94 4.83 0.59
N LEU A 24 -11.90 3.56 0.19
CA LEU A 24 -12.21 2.42 1.04
C LEU A 24 -10.96 1.56 1.23
N PHE A 25 -10.68 1.19 2.46
CA PHE A 25 -9.59 0.28 2.79
C PHE A 25 -10.06 -1.16 2.63
N ILE A 26 -9.24 -1.96 1.99
CA ILE A 26 -9.56 -3.36 1.68
C ILE A 26 -8.83 -4.31 2.62
N LEU A 27 -7.53 -4.14 2.78
CA LEU A 27 -6.73 -4.97 3.67
C LEU A 27 -5.50 -4.23 4.20
N GLN A 28 -4.95 -4.80 5.26
CA GLN A 28 -3.65 -4.43 5.82
C GLN A 28 -2.76 -5.68 5.88
N ARG A 29 -1.46 -5.49 5.64
CA ARG A 29 -0.46 -6.53 5.82
C ARG A 29 0.76 -5.96 6.54
N ALA A 30 1.13 -6.58 7.66
CA ALA A 30 2.38 -6.29 8.37
C ALA A 30 3.55 -7.12 7.83
N LYS A 31 4.72 -6.90 8.39
CA LYS A 31 5.94 -7.64 8.02
C LYS A 31 6.33 -7.48 6.56
N ILE A 32 6.25 -6.26 6.08
CA ILE A 32 6.59 -5.86 4.72
C ILE A 32 7.96 -5.17 4.72
N THR A 33 8.78 -5.49 3.74
CA THR A 33 9.93 -4.67 3.36
C THR A 33 9.57 -3.89 2.11
N PHE A 34 9.62 -2.57 2.19
CA PHE A 34 9.36 -1.67 1.08
C PHE A 34 10.65 -1.06 0.56
N GLN A 35 10.76 -0.93 -0.73
CA GLN A 35 11.86 -0.24 -1.38
C GLN A 35 11.31 0.63 -2.51
N CYS A 36 11.81 1.85 -2.58
CA CYS A 36 11.55 2.75 -3.70
C CYS A 36 12.87 3.30 -4.20
N LYS A 37 13.06 3.29 -5.52
CA LYS A 37 14.21 3.89 -6.17
C LYS A 37 13.75 5.06 -7.02
N THR A 38 14.33 6.20 -6.75
CA THR A 38 14.04 7.44 -7.49
C THR A 38 14.77 7.49 -8.84
N PRO A 39 14.38 8.37 -9.77
CA PRO A 39 15.06 8.52 -11.05
C PRO A 39 16.54 8.88 -10.94
N ASP A 40 16.92 9.64 -9.93
CA ASP A 40 18.30 10.00 -9.62
C ASP A 40 19.06 8.91 -8.83
N HIS A 41 18.47 7.70 -8.77
CA HIS A 41 19.04 6.51 -8.14
C HIS A 41 19.13 6.53 -6.61
N ALA A 42 18.48 7.49 -5.95
CA ALA A 42 18.33 7.41 -4.49
C ALA A 42 17.42 6.23 -4.12
N VAL A 43 17.76 5.53 -3.05
CA VAL A 43 17.04 4.35 -2.59
C VAL A 43 16.47 4.60 -1.20
N PHE A 44 15.14 4.47 -1.10
CA PHE A 44 14.40 4.46 0.16
C PHE A 44 14.02 3.03 0.48
N LYS A 45 14.39 2.55 1.66
CA LYS A 45 14.09 1.20 2.09
C LYS A 45 13.69 1.20 3.56
N GLY A 46 12.63 0.48 3.88
CA GLY A 46 12.15 0.38 5.25
C GLY A 46 11.30 -0.86 5.46
N LYS A 47 11.08 -1.21 6.72
CA LYS A 47 10.16 -2.26 7.15
C LYS A 47 8.91 -1.62 7.73
N GLY A 48 7.77 -2.26 7.53
CA GLY A 48 6.52 -1.74 8.05
C GLY A 48 5.31 -2.52 7.56
N ARG A 49 4.25 -1.78 7.29
CA ARG A 49 2.95 -2.31 6.88
C ARG A 49 2.52 -1.70 5.55
N ILE A 50 1.76 -2.47 4.79
CA ILE A 50 1.03 -1.94 3.64
C ILE A 50 -0.47 -1.95 3.90
N TYR A 51 -1.13 -1.03 3.25
CA TYR A 51 -2.59 -0.92 3.17
C TYR A 51 -2.96 -0.91 1.69
N CYS A 52 -3.86 -1.80 1.30
CA CYS A 52 -4.46 -1.76 -0.03
C CYS A 52 -5.82 -1.10 0.07
N THR A 53 -6.01 -0.09 -0.74
CA THR A 53 -7.27 0.66 -0.81
C THR A 53 -7.85 0.62 -2.22
N THR A 54 -9.01 1.21 -2.38
CA THR A 54 -9.64 1.38 -3.70
C THR A 54 -8.90 2.39 -4.60
N GLN A 55 -7.98 3.18 -4.04
CA GLN A 55 -7.28 4.25 -4.77
C GLN A 55 -5.77 4.07 -4.84
N ARG A 56 -5.15 3.44 -3.84
CA ARG A 56 -3.69 3.40 -3.71
C ARG A 56 -3.22 2.22 -2.86
N ILE A 57 -1.94 1.92 -2.96
CA ILE A 57 -1.21 1.14 -1.96
C ILE A 57 -0.43 2.12 -1.09
N ILE A 58 -0.52 1.96 0.21
CA ILE A 58 0.17 2.82 1.16
C ILE A 58 1.13 1.97 1.99
N PHE A 59 2.38 2.37 2.07
CA PHE A 59 3.36 1.81 2.99
C PHE A 59 3.54 2.76 4.18
N VAL A 60 3.48 2.23 5.38
CA VAL A 60 3.77 2.97 6.62
C VAL A 60 4.93 2.28 7.34
N ALA A 61 6.04 3.01 7.49
CA ALA A 61 7.25 2.48 8.11
C ALA A 61 7.07 2.27 9.62
N GLU A 62 7.67 1.22 10.14
CA GLU A 62 7.83 1.04 11.58
C GLU A 62 8.88 2.02 12.10
N LYS A 63 8.69 2.47 13.33
CA LYS A 63 9.59 3.41 14.01
C LYS A 63 11.02 2.86 14.04
N GLY A 64 11.98 3.64 13.55
CA GLY A 64 13.39 3.27 13.55
C GLY A 64 13.87 2.39 12.38
N THR A 65 13.02 2.12 11.39
CA THR A 65 13.38 1.23 10.27
C THR A 65 13.85 1.94 9.01
N ALA A 66 13.83 3.26 8.97
CA ALA A 66 14.36 3.99 7.82
C ALA A 66 15.87 3.76 7.67
N GLN A 67 16.29 3.29 6.51
CA GLN A 67 17.68 3.01 6.20
C GLN A 67 18.24 3.97 5.14
N ASN A 68 19.56 4.10 5.09
CA ASN A 68 20.32 4.87 4.09
C ASN A 68 20.20 6.39 4.15
N GLY A 69 20.07 6.97 5.34
CA GLY A 69 20.14 8.42 5.54
C GLY A 69 18.94 9.21 5.06
N CYS A 70 18.00 8.57 4.37
CA CYS A 70 16.74 9.16 3.98
C CYS A 70 15.64 8.75 4.96
N HIS A 71 15.18 9.69 5.74
CA HIS A 71 14.12 9.43 6.70
C HIS A 71 12.75 9.60 6.03
N PHE A 72 11.98 8.53 5.96
CA PHE A 72 10.60 8.60 5.50
C PHE A 72 9.69 7.79 6.43
N GLU A 73 8.47 8.29 6.63
CA GLU A 73 7.49 7.64 7.48
C GLU A 73 6.51 6.78 6.69
N ALA A 74 6.19 7.21 5.48
CA ALA A 74 5.21 6.53 4.63
C ALA A 74 5.44 6.87 3.17
N PHE A 75 4.91 6.01 2.31
CA PHE A 75 4.95 6.19 0.86
C PHE A 75 3.64 5.69 0.26
N GLU A 76 3.07 6.43 -0.69
CA GLU A 76 1.86 6.02 -1.39
C GLU A 76 2.12 5.78 -2.88
N ILE A 77 1.43 4.78 -3.42
CA ILE A 77 1.49 4.44 -4.84
C ILE A 77 0.05 4.49 -5.38
N PRO A 78 -0.34 5.59 -6.04
CA PRO A 78 -1.66 5.67 -6.65
C PRO A 78 -1.84 4.62 -7.74
N LEU A 79 -2.93 3.87 -7.69
CA LEU A 79 -3.19 2.79 -8.65
C LEU A 79 -3.25 3.29 -10.09
N VAL A 80 -3.76 4.51 -10.30
CA VAL A 80 -3.88 5.12 -11.64
C VAL A 80 -2.54 5.49 -12.27
N LYS A 81 -1.49 5.61 -11.45
CA LYS A 81 -0.13 5.98 -11.88
C LYS A 81 0.83 4.79 -11.93
N MET A 82 0.34 3.62 -11.58
CA MET A 82 1.12 2.40 -11.50
C MET A 82 1.21 1.74 -12.88
N THR A 83 2.41 1.33 -13.27
CA THR A 83 2.69 0.61 -14.52
C THR A 83 3.71 -0.50 -14.29
N ASP A 84 3.80 -1.44 -15.23
CA ASP A 84 4.78 -2.54 -15.23
C ASP A 84 4.77 -3.39 -13.96
N GLU A 85 3.59 -3.65 -13.42
CA GLU A 85 3.42 -4.46 -12.22
C GLU A 85 3.86 -5.90 -12.48
N LYS A 86 4.69 -6.42 -11.57
CA LYS A 86 5.21 -7.79 -11.64
C LYS A 86 5.12 -8.46 -10.29
N PHE A 87 4.71 -9.74 -10.32
CA PHE A 87 4.85 -10.63 -9.19
C PHE A 87 6.12 -11.45 -9.35
N ASN A 88 6.99 -11.40 -8.35
CA ASN A 88 8.26 -12.11 -8.34
C ASN A 88 8.20 -13.22 -7.30
N GLN A 89 8.37 -14.45 -7.77
CA GLN A 89 8.41 -15.64 -6.92
C GLN A 89 9.75 -16.35 -7.14
N PRO A 90 10.79 -15.97 -6.39
CA PRO A 90 12.09 -16.63 -6.51
C PRO A 90 12.05 -18.05 -6.00
N ILE A 91 12.92 -18.91 -6.50
CA ILE A 91 13.07 -20.28 -6.01
C ILE A 91 13.50 -20.25 -4.53
N PHE A 92 14.39 -19.33 -4.17
CA PHE A 92 14.82 -19.07 -2.82
C PHE A 92 14.56 -17.60 -2.46
N GLY A 93 13.99 -17.38 -1.29
CA GLY A 93 13.70 -16.05 -0.79
C GLY A 93 12.23 -15.68 -0.80
N ALA A 94 11.93 -14.48 -0.36
CA ALA A 94 10.58 -13.99 -0.19
C ALA A 94 9.96 -13.53 -1.51
N CYS A 95 8.66 -13.78 -1.67
CA CYS A 95 7.88 -13.25 -2.79
C CYS A 95 7.78 -11.72 -2.70
N SER A 96 7.64 -11.08 -3.86
CA SER A 96 7.49 -9.63 -3.95
C SER A 96 6.59 -9.21 -5.09
N ILE A 97 6.01 -8.03 -4.94
CA ILE A 97 5.33 -7.30 -6.02
C ILE A 97 6.15 -6.05 -6.29
N SER A 98 6.39 -5.75 -7.54
CA SER A 98 7.15 -4.57 -7.95
C SER A 98 6.50 -3.89 -9.16
N GLY A 99 6.88 -2.67 -9.41
CA GLY A 99 6.40 -1.92 -10.56
C GLY A 99 7.04 -0.55 -10.66
N LEU A 100 6.46 0.25 -11.53
CA LEU A 100 6.80 1.66 -11.71
C LEU A 100 5.63 2.54 -11.27
N VAL A 101 5.93 3.72 -10.79
CA VAL A 101 4.94 4.77 -10.53
C VAL A 101 5.44 6.09 -11.11
N THR A 102 4.57 6.77 -11.84
CA THR A 102 4.90 8.03 -12.51
C THR A 102 4.58 9.22 -11.61
N ALA A 103 5.54 10.10 -11.41
CA ALA A 103 5.36 11.27 -10.56
C ALA A 103 4.38 12.31 -11.13
N SER A 104 4.23 12.36 -12.45
CA SER A 104 3.36 13.33 -13.12
C SER A 104 2.60 12.68 -14.27
N VAL A 105 1.32 12.97 -14.37
CA VAL A 105 0.47 12.54 -15.49
C VAL A 105 0.54 13.55 -16.65
N GLU A 106 1.01 14.77 -16.39
CA GLU A 106 0.87 15.90 -17.32
C GLU A 106 2.06 16.16 -18.23
N LEU A 107 3.18 15.46 -17.99
CA LEU A 107 4.38 15.64 -18.80
C LEU A 107 4.70 14.33 -19.53
N GLU A 108 4.67 14.36 -20.86
CA GLU A 108 5.31 13.32 -21.66
C GLU A 108 6.78 13.22 -21.22
N GLY A 109 7.16 12.08 -20.66
CA GLY A 109 8.49 11.87 -20.08
C GLY A 109 8.55 12.07 -18.56
N GLY A 110 7.43 11.97 -17.87
CA GLY A 110 7.39 11.98 -16.39
C GLY A 110 8.37 10.97 -15.79
N GLU A 111 9.11 11.41 -14.78
CA GLU A 111 10.09 10.59 -14.09
C GLU A 111 9.41 9.40 -13.40
N ASN A 112 9.93 8.20 -13.66
CA ASN A 112 9.43 6.97 -13.07
C ASN A 112 10.22 6.61 -11.81
N PHE A 113 9.47 6.29 -10.74
CA PHE A 113 10.01 5.68 -9.54
C PHE A 113 9.78 4.19 -9.63
N SER A 114 10.78 3.38 -9.33
CA SER A 114 10.57 1.95 -9.18
C SER A 114 10.29 1.60 -7.72
N TRP A 115 9.32 0.74 -7.49
CA TRP A 115 8.93 0.31 -6.16
C TRP A 115 8.91 -1.21 -6.06
N LYS A 116 9.13 -1.71 -4.85
CA LYS A 116 9.09 -3.14 -4.55
C LYS A 116 8.55 -3.36 -3.14
N ILE A 117 7.60 -4.27 -3.04
CA ILE A 117 6.99 -4.72 -1.78
C ILE A 117 7.37 -6.19 -1.60
N THR A 118 8.15 -6.49 -0.57
CA THR A 118 8.60 -7.85 -0.26
C THR A 118 7.86 -8.39 0.96
N PHE A 119 7.33 -9.59 0.83
CA PHE A 119 6.55 -10.28 1.86
C PHE A 119 7.47 -11.20 2.67
N ALA A 120 8.12 -10.66 3.68
CA ALA A 120 9.14 -11.37 4.46
C ALA A 120 8.61 -12.63 5.18
N ASN A 121 7.34 -12.61 5.59
CA ASN A 121 6.69 -13.70 6.31
C ASN A 121 5.56 -14.39 5.50
N GLY A 122 5.65 -14.36 4.18
CA GLY A 122 4.60 -14.92 3.33
C GLY A 122 3.35 -14.05 3.28
N GLY A 123 2.21 -14.65 2.94
CA GLY A 123 0.92 -13.95 2.84
C GLY A 123 0.59 -13.40 1.46
N THR A 124 1.43 -13.66 0.46
CA THR A 124 1.15 -13.28 -0.94
C THR A 124 -0.12 -13.92 -1.47
N GLY A 125 -0.45 -15.12 -1.02
CA GLY A 125 -1.69 -15.81 -1.41
C GLY A 125 -2.97 -15.05 -1.05
N VAL A 126 -2.90 -14.14 -0.10
CA VAL A 126 -4.02 -13.29 0.32
C VAL A 126 -3.97 -11.93 -0.36
N VAL A 127 -2.81 -11.29 -0.38
CA VAL A 127 -2.64 -9.94 -0.93
C VAL A 127 -2.68 -9.91 -2.45
N LEU A 128 -2.02 -10.86 -3.11
CA LEU A 128 -1.86 -10.88 -4.56
C LEU A 128 -3.20 -10.93 -5.31
N PRO A 129 -4.19 -11.78 -4.95
CA PRO A 129 -5.47 -11.80 -5.65
C PRO A 129 -6.21 -10.46 -5.60
N VAL A 130 -6.15 -9.76 -4.46
CA VAL A 130 -6.75 -8.42 -4.34
C VAL A 130 -6.06 -7.44 -5.25
N PHE A 131 -4.74 -7.41 -5.20
CA PHE A 131 -3.93 -6.51 -6.01
C PHE A 131 -4.24 -6.69 -7.49
N LEU A 132 -4.25 -7.95 -7.97
CA LEU A 132 -4.53 -8.24 -9.37
C LEU A 132 -5.94 -7.82 -9.79
N ARG A 133 -6.94 -8.03 -8.94
CA ARG A 133 -8.32 -7.59 -9.20
C ARG A 133 -8.45 -6.08 -9.23
N LEU A 134 -7.77 -5.38 -8.32
CA LEU A 134 -7.75 -3.92 -8.32
C LEU A 134 -7.14 -3.38 -9.62
N MET A 135 -6.02 -3.96 -10.05
CA MET A 135 -5.36 -3.56 -11.28
C MET A 135 -6.21 -3.87 -12.52
N GLU A 136 -6.88 -5.01 -12.54
CA GLU A 136 -7.81 -5.36 -13.62
C GLU A 136 -8.96 -4.36 -13.72
N LYS A 137 -9.62 -4.04 -12.60
CA LYS A 137 -10.68 -3.03 -12.56
C LYS A 137 -10.21 -1.66 -13.02
N ARG A 138 -9.02 -1.26 -12.62
CA ARG A 138 -8.42 0.01 -13.08
C ARG A 138 -8.13 0.01 -14.58
N LYS A 139 -7.58 -1.06 -15.12
CA LYS A 139 -7.33 -1.18 -16.57
C LYS A 139 -8.61 -1.14 -17.40
N LYS A 140 -9.68 -1.74 -16.90
CA LYS A 140 -11.01 -1.70 -17.54
C LYS A 140 -11.80 -0.42 -17.23
N LYS A 141 -11.26 0.47 -16.41
CA LYS A 141 -11.93 1.68 -15.90
C LYS A 141 -13.27 1.38 -15.20
N GLU A 142 -13.35 0.22 -14.57
CA GLU A 142 -14.50 -0.18 -13.77
C GLU A 142 -14.46 0.50 -12.40
N GLU A 143 -15.62 0.80 -11.87
CA GLU A 143 -15.74 1.37 -10.54
C GLU A 143 -15.39 0.33 -9.46
N ILE A 144 -14.63 0.76 -8.47
CA ILE A 144 -14.33 -0.03 -7.28
C ILE A 144 -15.22 0.48 -6.16
N ASP A 145 -16.35 -0.17 -5.99
CA ASP A 145 -17.38 0.22 -5.03
C ASP A 145 -17.30 -0.55 -3.71
N ILE A 146 -18.19 -0.20 -2.78
CA ILE A 146 -18.26 -0.85 -1.48
C ILE A 146 -18.59 -2.34 -1.60
N THR A 147 -19.37 -2.74 -2.60
CA THR A 147 -19.75 -4.14 -2.83
C THR A 147 -18.51 -4.98 -3.14
N PHE A 148 -17.62 -4.46 -3.99
CA PHE A 148 -16.36 -5.10 -4.27
C PHE A 148 -15.53 -5.26 -3.00
N VAL A 149 -15.39 -4.20 -2.22
CA VAL A 149 -14.61 -4.22 -0.96
C VAL A 149 -15.19 -5.24 0.01
N GLN A 150 -16.50 -5.26 0.19
CA GLN A 150 -17.18 -6.19 1.08
C GLN A 150 -17.05 -7.65 0.61
N SER A 151 -17.04 -7.90 -0.69
CA SER A 151 -16.87 -9.24 -1.24
C SER A 151 -15.48 -9.82 -0.95
N GLN A 152 -14.48 -8.99 -0.75
CA GLN A 152 -13.11 -9.39 -0.43
C GLN A 152 -12.95 -9.80 1.05
N LYS A 153 -13.85 -9.37 1.92
CA LYS A 153 -13.76 -9.57 3.36
C LYS A 153 -13.51 -11.04 3.76
N LYS A 154 -14.21 -11.98 3.15
CA LYS A 154 -14.07 -13.41 3.43
C LYS A 154 -12.78 -14.00 2.88
N ALA A 155 -12.21 -13.40 1.87
CA ALA A 155 -11.01 -13.90 1.20
C ALA A 155 -9.70 -13.49 1.91
N PHE A 156 -9.77 -12.56 2.87
CA PHE A 156 -8.59 -11.92 3.44
C PHE A 156 -8.35 -12.20 4.92
N VAL A 157 -9.23 -12.94 5.55
CA VAL A 157 -8.98 -13.41 6.92
C VAL A 157 -8.26 -14.75 6.81
N ASP A 158 -6.97 -14.77 7.04
CA ASP A 158 -6.20 -15.99 7.12
C ASP A 158 -6.08 -16.41 8.58
N PRO A 159 -6.73 -17.50 9.00
CA PRO A 159 -6.66 -17.96 10.39
C PRO A 159 -5.25 -18.42 10.79
N ASN A 160 -4.39 -18.75 9.83
CA ASN A 160 -3.02 -19.19 10.08
C ASN A 160 -2.02 -18.02 10.07
N ASP A 161 -2.43 -16.84 9.64
CA ASP A 161 -1.57 -15.65 9.58
C ASP A 161 -2.30 -14.42 10.15
N PRO A 162 -2.21 -14.21 11.47
CA PRO A 162 -2.91 -13.09 12.12
C PRO A 162 -2.37 -11.70 11.72
N THR A 163 -1.31 -11.65 10.94
CA THR A 163 -0.80 -10.38 10.41
C THR A 163 -1.56 -9.91 9.17
N VAL A 164 -2.38 -10.77 8.57
CA VAL A 164 -3.28 -10.42 7.47
C VAL A 164 -4.67 -10.21 8.04
N ILE A 165 -5.10 -8.98 8.05
CA ILE A 165 -6.42 -8.61 8.53
C ILE A 165 -7.18 -7.85 7.46
N TYR A 166 -8.47 -8.17 7.35
CA TYR A 166 -9.41 -7.31 6.66
C TYR A 166 -9.79 -6.16 7.57
N ILE A 167 -9.66 -4.95 7.09
CA ILE A 167 -10.04 -3.77 7.86
C ILE A 167 -11.13 -2.99 7.15
N ALA A 168 -12.05 -2.47 7.94
CA ALA A 168 -12.88 -1.38 7.50
C ALA A 168 -12.01 -0.13 7.33
N GLN A 169 -12.57 0.90 6.74
CA GLN A 169 -11.88 2.18 6.61
C GLN A 169 -11.30 2.61 7.97
N PRO A 170 -10.02 3.01 8.04
CA PRO A 170 -9.47 3.56 9.26
C PRO A 170 -10.29 4.77 9.71
N THR A 171 -10.69 4.78 10.97
CA THR A 171 -11.39 5.91 11.55
C THR A 171 -10.41 6.80 12.28
N LYS A 172 -10.64 8.10 12.22
CA LYS A 172 -9.95 9.03 13.10
C LYS A 172 -10.28 8.68 14.55
N PRO A 173 -9.39 9.04 15.50
CA PRO A 173 -9.73 8.92 16.92
C PRO A 173 -11.11 9.50 17.23
N ALA A 174 -11.74 8.97 18.26
CA ALA A 174 -13.12 9.31 18.64
C ALA A 174 -13.43 10.82 18.71
N THR A 175 -12.44 11.63 19.03
CA THR A 175 -12.56 13.09 19.04
C THR A 175 -12.86 13.69 17.67
N ALA A 176 -12.42 13.06 16.60
CA ALA A 176 -12.68 13.53 15.25
C ALA A 176 -14.08 13.13 14.76
N VAL A 177 -14.61 12.03 15.24
CA VAL A 177 -15.95 11.55 14.91
C VAL A 177 -17.03 12.39 15.60
N GLN A 178 -16.72 12.93 16.77
CA GLN A 178 -17.67 13.68 17.57
C GLN A 178 -17.86 15.12 17.14
N SER A 179 -17.12 15.56 16.17
CA SER A 179 -17.27 16.90 15.58
C SER A 179 -18.49 17.02 14.68
N SER A 180 -19.23 15.98 14.54
CA SER A 180 -20.49 15.97 13.81
C SER A 180 -21.66 16.45 14.64
#